data_213e749e89281945c594dcb25dc08a7e
#
_entry.id   213e749e89281945c594dcb25dc08a7e
#
_cell.length_a   1.000
_cell.length_b   1.000
_cell.length_c   1.000
_cell.angle_alpha   90.00
_cell.angle_beta   90.00
_cell.angle_gamma   90.00
#
_symmetry.space_group_name_H-M   'P 1'
#
loop_
_entity.id
_entity.type
_entity.pdbx_description
1 polymer ?
#
loop_
_entity_poly.entity_id
_entity_poly.type
_entity_poly.pdbx_seq_one_letter_code
_entity_poly.pdbx_strand_id
1 'polypeptide(L)'
;MQSEVFFVENDIHRRDKTNYYLDLAEAVSQRCTCLRRHYGAVIVKNDEVISTGYVGAPRGRKNCTDIGKCVRVERNIPRGERYELCRSVHAEANAIISAPRDKMIDATLYLVGKEVSTGDYVKNAVVAPCASAWSSTQALHGSSCAMTTIGSER
;
A
#
# COMPACT_ATOMS: atom_id res chain seq x y z
N MET A 1 -21.98 -40.56 -36.31
CA MET A 1 -20.93 -40.23 -35.34
C MET A 1 -21.26 -38.86 -34.82
N GLN A 2 -21.90 -38.78 -33.62
CA GLN A 2 -22.17 -37.50 -32.91
C GLN A 2 -20.94 -37.16 -32.11
N SER A 3 -20.32 -36.04 -32.40
CA SER A 3 -19.25 -35.48 -31.60
C SER A 3 -19.86 -34.87 -30.33
N GLU A 4 -19.73 -35.57 -29.21
CA GLU A 4 -20.00 -35.00 -27.89
C GLU A 4 -19.01 -33.88 -27.62
N VAL A 5 -19.49 -32.64 -27.61
CA VAL A 5 -18.73 -31.48 -27.14
C VAL A 5 -18.77 -31.54 -25.63
N PHE A 6 -17.68 -32.00 -25.02
CA PHE A 6 -17.47 -31.88 -23.59
C PHE A 6 -17.28 -30.39 -23.26
N PHE A 7 -18.33 -29.75 -22.73
CA PHE A 7 -18.17 -28.52 -21.98
C PHE A 7 -17.48 -28.83 -20.65
N VAL A 8 -16.20 -28.58 -20.58
CA VAL A 8 -15.52 -28.46 -19.31
C VAL A 8 -16.04 -27.18 -18.66
N GLU A 9 -16.91 -27.30 -17.68
CA GLU A 9 -17.24 -26.20 -16.76
C GLU A 9 -15.97 -25.85 -16.01
N ASN A 10 -15.10 -25.05 -16.65
CA ASN A 10 -14.04 -24.35 -15.95
C ASN A 10 -14.72 -23.25 -15.14
N ASP A 11 -14.94 -23.51 -13.84
CA ASP A 11 -15.28 -22.49 -12.88
C ASP A 11 -14.07 -21.55 -12.74
N ILE A 12 -13.92 -20.66 -13.72
CA ILE A 12 -12.87 -19.64 -13.75
C ILE A 12 -13.28 -18.59 -12.72
N HIS A 13 -12.96 -18.87 -11.46
CA HIS A 13 -13.20 -17.95 -10.36
C HIS A 13 -12.30 -16.73 -10.52
N ARG A 14 -12.82 -15.71 -11.22
CA ARG A 14 -12.13 -14.43 -11.39
C ARG A 14 -12.00 -13.73 -10.05
N ARG A 15 -10.76 -13.36 -9.68
CA ARG A 15 -10.49 -12.55 -8.49
C ARG A 15 -11.30 -11.26 -8.52
N ASP A 16 -12.01 -10.92 -7.45
CA ASP A 16 -12.71 -9.64 -7.35
C ASP A 16 -11.73 -8.46 -7.35
N LYS A 17 -12.21 -7.29 -7.80
CA LYS A 17 -11.36 -6.13 -8.04
C LYS A 17 -10.64 -5.64 -6.78
N THR A 18 -11.33 -5.62 -5.64
CA THR A 18 -10.75 -5.15 -4.38
C THR A 18 -9.57 -6.02 -3.98
N ASN A 19 -9.78 -7.34 -3.94
CA ASN A 19 -8.73 -8.29 -3.60
C ASN A 19 -7.61 -8.30 -4.64
N TYR A 20 -7.93 -8.14 -5.94
CA TYR A 20 -6.92 -8.02 -6.98
C TYR A 20 -5.97 -6.84 -6.74
N TYR A 21 -6.49 -5.64 -6.45
CA TYR A 21 -5.65 -4.48 -6.19
C TYR A 21 -4.90 -4.56 -4.85
N LEU A 22 -5.45 -5.27 -3.89
CA LEU A 22 -4.76 -5.54 -2.63
C LEU A 22 -3.62 -6.55 -2.82
N ASP A 23 -3.80 -7.57 -3.66
CA ASP A 23 -2.72 -8.50 -4.04
C ASP A 23 -1.59 -7.75 -4.77
N LEU A 24 -1.91 -6.76 -5.63
CA LEU A 24 -0.90 -5.88 -6.23
C LEU A 24 -0.18 -5.03 -5.17
N ALA A 25 -0.90 -4.46 -4.21
CA ALA A 25 -0.29 -3.70 -3.12
C ALA A 25 0.62 -4.59 -2.26
N GLU A 26 0.25 -5.85 -2.05
CA GLU A 26 1.09 -6.84 -1.38
C GLU A 26 2.36 -7.12 -2.18
N ALA A 27 2.27 -7.32 -3.49
CA ALA A 27 3.44 -7.50 -4.34
C ALA A 27 4.36 -6.28 -4.30
N VAL A 28 3.81 -5.06 -4.31
CA VAL A 28 4.56 -3.81 -4.14
C VAL A 28 5.27 -3.77 -2.78
N SER A 29 4.64 -4.27 -1.72
CA SER A 29 5.22 -4.31 -0.37
C SER A 29 6.51 -5.14 -0.28
N GLN A 30 6.73 -6.09 -1.19
CA GLN A 30 7.94 -6.91 -1.23
C GLN A 30 9.21 -6.11 -1.56
N ARG A 31 9.06 -4.90 -2.12
CA ARG A 31 10.17 -3.96 -2.36
C ARG A 31 10.52 -3.10 -1.16
N CYS A 32 9.82 -3.24 -0.05
CA CYS A 32 10.07 -2.46 1.16
C CYS A 32 11.48 -2.66 1.72
N THR A 33 12.01 -1.58 2.25
CA THR A 33 13.35 -1.54 2.86
C THR A 33 13.32 -1.21 4.35
N CYS A 34 12.14 -1.28 4.97
CA CYS A 34 11.97 -1.11 6.40
C CYS A 34 12.24 -2.42 7.15
N LEU A 35 12.94 -2.35 8.28
CA LEU A 35 13.26 -3.53 9.11
C LEU A 35 12.12 -3.97 10.04
N ARG A 36 11.03 -3.18 10.13
CA ARG A 36 9.93 -3.44 11.08
C ARG A 36 8.66 -3.88 10.38
N ARG A 37 8.26 -3.13 9.36
CA ARG A 37 6.97 -3.33 8.66
C ARG A 37 7.15 -3.07 7.18
N HIS A 38 6.55 -3.91 6.40
CA HIS A 38 6.43 -3.73 4.98
C HIS A 38 5.04 -3.22 4.63
N TYR A 39 4.96 -2.05 4.01
CA TYR A 39 3.71 -1.52 3.46
C TYR A 39 3.87 -1.29 1.98
N GLY A 40 2.86 -1.71 1.23
CA GLY A 40 2.72 -1.42 -0.19
C GLY A 40 1.41 -0.68 -0.43
N ALA A 41 1.44 0.31 -1.31
CA ALA A 41 0.30 1.11 -1.71
C ALA A 41 0.15 1.11 -3.23
N VAL A 42 -1.09 1.07 -3.70
CA VAL A 42 -1.45 1.19 -5.12
C VAL A 42 -2.57 2.20 -5.25
N ILE A 43 -2.39 3.19 -6.12
CA ILE A 43 -3.44 4.17 -6.47
C ILE A 43 -4.07 3.73 -7.79
N VAL A 44 -5.40 3.59 -7.80
CA VAL A 44 -6.18 3.10 -8.94
C VAL A 44 -7.29 4.10 -9.27
N LYS A 45 -7.46 4.38 -10.55
CA LYS A 45 -8.58 5.16 -11.09
C LYS A 45 -9.08 4.52 -12.37
N ASN A 46 -10.39 4.31 -12.49
CA ASN A 46 -11.02 3.71 -13.70
C ASN A 46 -10.37 2.38 -14.13
N ASP A 47 -10.07 1.50 -13.17
CA ASP A 47 -9.34 0.24 -13.38
C ASP A 47 -7.90 0.38 -13.90
N GLU A 48 -7.33 1.58 -13.94
CA GLU A 48 -5.93 1.85 -14.29
C GLU A 48 -5.10 2.07 -13.02
N VAL A 49 -3.95 1.40 -12.90
CA VAL A 49 -2.97 1.66 -11.84
C VAL A 49 -2.24 2.96 -12.19
N ILE A 50 -2.48 4.00 -11.40
CA ILE A 50 -1.89 5.33 -11.59
C ILE A 50 -0.48 5.41 -11.04
N SER A 51 -0.26 4.88 -9.84
CA SER A 51 1.04 4.82 -9.20
C SER A 51 1.10 3.74 -8.14
N THR A 52 2.33 3.42 -7.74
CA THR A 52 2.61 2.51 -6.64
C THR A 52 3.61 3.14 -5.69
N GLY A 53 3.58 2.72 -4.43
CA GLY A 53 4.54 3.15 -3.42
C GLY A 53 4.79 2.06 -2.39
N TYR A 54 5.98 2.00 -1.87
CA TYR A 54 6.34 1.12 -0.76
C TYR A 54 7.15 1.89 0.29
N VAL A 55 7.22 1.36 1.50
CA VAL A 55 8.01 1.98 2.58
C VAL A 55 9.49 1.86 2.25
N GLY A 56 10.15 3.00 2.12
CA GLY A 56 11.58 3.07 1.81
C GLY A 56 12.15 4.47 2.00
N ALA A 57 13.47 4.57 2.05
CA ALA A 57 14.13 5.87 2.10
C ALA A 57 13.86 6.66 0.81
N PRO A 58 13.93 8.02 0.86
CA PRO A 58 13.89 8.83 -0.35
C PRO A 58 14.93 8.38 -1.36
N ARG A 59 14.64 8.56 -2.66
CA ARG A 59 15.55 8.18 -3.75
C ARG A 59 16.93 8.78 -3.53
N GLY A 60 17.98 7.98 -3.75
CA GLY A 60 19.37 8.38 -3.55
C GLY A 60 19.85 8.37 -2.10
N ARG A 61 19.02 7.98 -1.14
CA ARG A 61 19.41 7.83 0.27
C ARG A 61 19.53 6.35 0.65
N LYS A 62 20.46 6.03 1.57
CA LYS A 62 20.62 4.67 2.11
C LYS A 62 19.34 4.22 2.82
N ASN A 63 18.91 3.01 2.57
CA ASN A 63 17.75 2.40 3.21
C ASN A 63 18.08 1.88 4.61
N CYS A 64 17.05 1.58 5.40
CA CYS A 64 17.24 0.94 6.71
C CYS A 64 17.90 -0.43 6.59
N THR A 65 17.59 -1.20 5.52
CA THR A 65 18.24 -2.47 5.20
C THR A 65 19.72 -2.32 4.90
N ASP A 66 20.14 -1.23 4.24
CA ASP A 66 21.55 -0.98 3.90
C ASP A 66 22.37 -0.60 5.14
N ILE A 67 21.71 0.01 6.13
CA ILE A 67 22.33 0.44 7.39
C ILE A 67 22.27 -0.68 8.43
N GLY A 68 21.32 -1.60 8.32
CA GLY A 68 21.08 -2.69 9.29
C GLY A 68 20.47 -2.23 10.63
N LYS A 69 20.05 -0.97 10.73
CA LYS A 69 19.57 -0.37 11.99
C LYS A 69 18.29 0.46 11.78
N CYS A 70 17.41 0.40 12.78
CA CYS A 70 16.22 1.22 12.84
C CYS A 70 16.28 2.17 14.03
N VAL A 71 16.38 3.47 13.78
CA VAL A 71 16.45 4.51 14.81
C VAL A 71 15.29 4.44 15.79
N ARG A 72 14.09 4.06 15.32
CA ARG A 72 12.91 3.95 16.18
C ARG A 72 12.98 2.75 17.13
N VAL A 73 13.66 1.66 16.73
CA VAL A 73 13.93 0.51 17.59
C VAL A 73 15.02 0.87 18.60
N GLU A 74 16.14 1.45 18.15
CA GLU A 74 17.25 1.85 19.02
C GLU A 74 16.83 2.82 20.12
N ARG A 75 15.87 3.71 19.83
CA ARG A 75 15.36 4.71 20.78
C ARG A 75 14.09 4.27 21.51
N ASN A 76 13.65 3.01 21.37
CA ASN A 76 12.42 2.48 21.97
C ASN A 76 11.19 3.37 21.72
N ILE A 77 11.05 3.93 20.50
CA ILE A 77 9.96 4.84 20.16
C ILE A 77 8.67 4.04 19.95
N PRO A 78 7.58 4.36 20.69
CA PRO A 78 6.31 3.68 20.58
C PRO A 78 5.68 3.78 19.17
N ARG A 79 4.70 2.92 18.93
CA ARG A 79 3.89 2.99 17.69
C ARG A 79 3.10 4.30 17.67
N GLY A 80 3.06 4.95 16.51
CA GLY A 80 2.30 6.19 16.32
C GLY A 80 3.06 7.48 16.62
N GLU A 81 4.26 7.39 17.22
CA GLU A 81 5.02 8.55 17.67
C GLU A 81 6.29 8.79 16.86
N ARG A 82 6.75 10.05 16.85
CA ARG A 82 8.06 10.49 16.37
C ARG A 82 8.42 9.96 14.97
N TYR A 83 7.48 10.01 14.03
CA TYR A 83 7.72 9.58 12.64
C TYR A 83 8.75 10.45 11.91
N GLU A 84 8.96 11.69 12.35
CA GLU A 84 10.00 12.58 11.84
C GLU A 84 11.43 12.03 12.00
N LEU A 85 11.62 11.11 12.94
CA LEU A 85 12.90 10.41 13.15
C LEU A 85 13.05 9.18 12.24
N CYS A 86 11.98 8.79 11.54
CA CYS A 86 12.01 7.65 10.62
C CYS A 86 12.73 8.04 9.33
N ARG A 87 13.70 7.23 8.93
CA ARG A 87 14.38 7.43 7.64
C ARG A 87 13.49 7.11 6.44
N SER A 88 12.54 6.18 6.63
CA SER A 88 11.67 5.72 5.54
C SER A 88 10.47 6.63 5.37
N VAL A 89 10.12 6.90 4.13
CA VAL A 89 8.86 7.51 3.72
C VAL A 89 7.79 6.43 3.69
N HIS A 90 6.56 6.77 4.05
CA HIS A 90 5.42 5.87 4.05
C HIS A 90 5.03 5.44 2.63
N ALA A 91 4.44 4.26 2.48
CA ALA A 91 4.07 3.70 1.18
C ALA A 91 3.07 4.59 0.44
N GLU A 92 2.03 5.04 1.14
CA GLU A 92 1.01 5.95 0.60
C GLU A 92 1.61 7.30 0.17
N ALA A 93 2.53 7.85 0.96
CA ALA A 93 3.22 9.09 0.60
C ALA A 93 4.09 8.91 -0.66
N ASN A 94 4.82 7.80 -0.79
CA ASN A 94 5.59 7.49 -1.99
C ASN A 94 4.69 7.28 -3.21
N ALA A 95 3.52 6.65 -3.06
CA ALA A 95 2.55 6.51 -4.14
C ALA A 95 1.99 7.87 -4.59
N ILE A 96 1.61 8.73 -3.64
CA ILE A 96 1.07 10.07 -3.90
C ILE A 96 2.11 10.96 -4.58
N ILE A 97 3.35 10.98 -4.10
CA ILE A 97 4.43 11.79 -4.68
C ILE A 97 4.74 11.37 -6.13
N SER A 98 4.55 10.08 -6.43
CA SER A 98 4.82 9.52 -7.76
C SER A 98 3.66 9.64 -8.74
N ALA A 99 2.47 10.01 -8.27
CA ALA A 99 1.27 10.12 -9.09
C ALA A 99 1.10 11.53 -9.68
N PRO A 100 0.63 11.67 -10.94
CA PRO A 100 0.15 12.94 -11.46
C PRO A 100 -1.07 13.42 -10.65
N ARG A 101 -1.07 14.70 -10.26
CA ARG A 101 -2.10 15.24 -9.37
C ARG A 101 -3.53 15.15 -9.96
N ASP A 102 -3.67 15.44 -11.23
CA ASP A 102 -4.94 15.39 -11.97
C ASP A 102 -5.53 13.97 -12.04
N LYS A 103 -4.67 12.96 -12.07
CA LYS A 103 -5.07 11.55 -12.07
C LYS A 103 -5.48 11.02 -10.69
N MET A 104 -5.09 11.69 -9.60
CA MET A 104 -5.44 11.26 -8.24
C MET A 104 -6.85 11.65 -7.80
N ILE A 105 -7.48 12.63 -8.48
CA ILE A 105 -8.85 13.05 -8.17
C ILE A 105 -9.78 11.84 -8.41
N ASP A 106 -10.62 11.49 -7.42
CA ASP A 106 -11.52 10.33 -7.43
C ASP A 106 -10.82 8.97 -7.61
N ALA A 107 -9.53 8.88 -7.31
CA ALA A 107 -8.80 7.63 -7.28
C ALA A 107 -8.99 6.89 -5.95
N THR A 108 -8.85 5.57 -5.98
CA THR A 108 -8.85 4.71 -4.79
C THR A 108 -7.43 4.30 -4.44
N LEU A 109 -7.06 4.41 -3.16
CA LEU A 109 -5.79 3.94 -2.65
C LEU A 109 -6.00 2.60 -1.92
N TYR A 110 -5.29 1.58 -2.38
CA TYR A 110 -5.21 0.26 -1.75
C TYR A 110 -3.90 0.17 -0.95
N LEU A 111 -4.00 -0.23 0.32
CA LEU A 111 -2.86 -0.30 1.23
C LEU A 111 -2.80 -1.67 1.92
N VAL A 112 -1.66 -2.31 1.85
CA VAL A 112 -1.38 -3.56 2.56
C VAL A 112 -0.15 -3.38 3.45
N GLY A 113 -0.21 -3.90 4.66
CA GLY A 113 0.91 -3.90 5.61
C GLY A 113 1.16 -5.26 6.21
N LYS A 114 2.44 -5.62 6.35
CA LYS A 114 2.91 -6.85 7.02
C LYS A 114 3.97 -6.54 8.07
N GLU A 115 3.90 -7.25 9.19
CA GLU A 115 4.99 -7.26 10.19
C GLU A 115 6.16 -8.09 9.65
N VAL A 116 7.38 -7.56 9.72
CA VAL A 116 8.58 -8.28 9.25
C VAL A 116 8.90 -9.48 10.14
N SER A 117 8.62 -9.37 11.45
CA SER A 117 8.95 -10.40 12.43
C SER A 117 8.09 -11.67 12.33
N THR A 118 6.81 -11.53 11.97
CA THR A 118 5.85 -12.64 11.95
C THR A 118 5.36 -12.97 10.54
N GLY A 119 5.45 -12.02 9.61
CA GLY A 119 4.85 -12.13 8.28
C GLY A 119 3.34 -11.86 8.26
N ASP A 120 2.73 -11.63 9.42
CA ASP A 120 1.29 -11.39 9.53
C ASP A 120 0.88 -10.03 9.00
N TYR A 121 -0.37 -9.93 8.55
CA TYR A 121 -0.95 -8.64 8.18
C TYR A 121 -1.10 -7.73 9.39
N VAL A 122 -0.76 -6.46 9.20
CA VAL A 122 -0.94 -5.44 10.23
C VAL A 122 -2.44 -5.20 10.44
N LYS A 123 -2.93 -5.50 11.63
CA LYS A 123 -4.31 -5.19 12.03
C LYS A 123 -4.50 -3.68 12.08
N ASN A 124 -5.64 -3.19 11.57
CA ASN A 124 -5.98 -1.76 11.56
C ASN A 124 -4.89 -0.90 10.89
N ALA A 125 -4.47 -1.28 9.69
CA ALA A 125 -3.61 -0.43 8.87
C ALA A 125 -4.37 0.86 8.56
N VAL A 126 -4.01 1.96 9.23
CA VAL A 126 -4.58 3.29 9.02
C VAL A 126 -3.57 4.09 8.23
N VAL A 127 -4.07 4.85 7.25
CA VAL A 127 -3.24 5.79 6.49
C VAL A 127 -2.60 6.80 7.42
N ALA A 128 -1.31 7.06 7.23
CA ALA A 128 -0.57 7.99 8.07
C ALA A 128 -1.19 9.40 8.05
N PRO A 129 -1.16 10.15 9.16
CA PRO A 129 -1.72 11.50 9.21
C PRO A 129 -1.22 12.46 8.12
N CYS A 130 0.03 12.28 7.68
CA CYS A 130 0.60 13.05 6.57
C CYS A 130 -0.10 12.77 5.23
N ALA A 131 -0.53 11.54 4.97
CA ALA A 131 -1.26 11.18 3.77
C ALA A 131 -2.75 11.53 3.87
N SER A 132 -3.35 11.45 5.07
CA SER A 132 -4.74 11.87 5.31
C SER A 132 -4.91 13.39 5.16
N ALA A 133 -3.89 14.21 5.52
CA ALA A 133 -3.90 15.64 5.28
C ALA A 133 -3.95 15.97 3.77
N TRP A 134 -3.32 15.18 2.93
CA TRP A 134 -3.41 15.34 1.47
C TRP A 134 -4.79 14.98 0.93
N SER A 135 -5.42 13.92 1.44
CA SER A 135 -6.79 13.53 1.05
C SER A 135 -7.84 14.55 1.55
N SER A 136 -7.65 15.13 2.74
CA SER A 136 -8.56 16.17 3.27
C SER A 136 -8.43 17.50 2.54
N THR A 137 -7.25 17.85 2.03
CA THR A 137 -7.07 19.06 1.20
C THR A 137 -7.73 18.89 -0.17
N GLN A 138 -7.85 17.66 -0.69
CA GLN A 138 -8.62 17.37 -1.90
C GLN A 138 -10.13 17.33 -1.66
N ALA A 139 -10.60 16.97 -0.46
CA ALA A 139 -12.01 17.00 -0.10
C ALA A 139 -12.63 18.42 -0.16
N LEU A 140 -11.82 19.49 -0.08
CA LEU A 140 -12.27 20.88 -0.27
C LEU A 140 -12.76 21.17 -1.71
N HIS A 141 -12.53 20.28 -2.66
CA HIS A 141 -13.02 20.38 -4.04
C HIS A 141 -14.08 19.32 -4.40
N GLY A 142 -14.72 18.70 -3.40
CA GLY A 142 -15.84 17.79 -3.64
C GLY A 142 -15.46 16.37 -4.15
N SER A 143 -14.18 16.04 -4.13
CA SER A 143 -13.67 14.73 -4.59
C SER A 143 -13.42 13.80 -3.40
N SER A 144 -14.16 12.70 -3.30
CA SER A 144 -13.95 11.66 -2.29
C SER A 144 -12.85 10.70 -2.76
N CYS A 145 -11.78 10.59 -2.01
CA CYS A 145 -10.82 9.50 -2.16
C CYS A 145 -11.30 8.32 -1.30
N ALA A 146 -11.73 7.24 -1.92
CA ALA A 146 -12.07 6.02 -1.18
C ALA A 146 -10.79 5.30 -0.78
N MET A 147 -10.71 4.84 0.47
CA MET A 147 -9.59 4.09 1.01
C MET A 147 -10.06 2.69 1.39
N THR A 148 -9.43 1.68 0.83
CA THR A 148 -9.67 0.29 1.21
C THR A 148 -8.42 -0.27 1.88
N THR A 149 -8.55 -0.63 3.16
CA THR A 149 -7.50 -1.30 3.94
C THR A 149 -7.94 -2.69 4.31
N ILE A 150 -7.08 -3.68 4.19
CA ILE A 150 -7.36 -5.00 4.76
C ILE A 150 -6.89 -5.02 6.23
N GLY A 151 -7.86 -5.25 7.14
CA GLY A 151 -7.60 -5.86 8.42
C GLY A 151 -7.99 -7.33 8.32
N SER A 152 -7.22 -8.21 8.94
CA SER A 152 -7.28 -9.66 8.97
C SER A 152 -8.70 -10.28 8.91
N GLU A 153 -9.28 -10.43 7.74
CA GLU A 153 -10.33 -11.41 7.47
C GLU A 153 -9.97 -12.12 6.16
N ARG A 154 -9.17 -13.15 6.29
CA ARG A 154 -9.02 -14.25 5.34
C ARG A 154 -8.90 -15.54 6.13
#